data_965d278bbd96c1fda35abcd6eb06854a
#
_entry.id   965d278bbd96c1fda35abcd6eb06854a
#
_cell.length_a   1.000
_cell.length_b   1.000
_cell.length_c   1.000
_cell.angle_alpha   90.00
_cell.angle_beta   90.00
_cell.angle_gamma   90.00
#
_symmetry.space_group_name_H-M   'P 1'
#
loop_
_entity.id
_entity.type
_entity.pdbx_description
1 polymer ?
#
loop_
_entity_poly.entity_id
_entity_poly.type
_entity_poly.pdbx_seq_one_letter_code
_entity_poly.pdbx_strand_id
1 'polypeptide(L)'
;MWQANWLFSGIKGDGMKKTVKTVKKEYAIWIFVLLVFVFYLSWALAAPFDASPDESMRYQIVEFIVKHGTLPDGRDPEIRNANWGISYAFNPILPYMAGAVFAKVVQVFTDSFRATVIAARMVNVLLGCGMAWFTWKIGELLFRKKETGRLFAVLVCFLPGTCFLFSYINTDGLALFTTAWILYCWCRACKEGWTLKVCVQMGIAMGLCMLSYYNAYGYLLMSAVFLQAA
;
A
#
# COMPACT_ATOMS: atom_id res chain seq x y z
N MET A 1 57.35 -17.08 -23.51
CA MET A 1 56.09 -16.54 -24.10
C MET A 1 54.91 -17.42 -23.74
N TRP A 2 54.66 -17.64 -22.44
CA TRP A 2 53.57 -18.47 -21.92
C TRP A 2 53.32 -18.10 -20.46
N GLN A 3 52.54 -17.03 -20.18
CA GLN A 3 51.99 -16.76 -18.82
C GLN A 3 51.07 -15.53 -18.81
N ALA A 4 50.09 -15.42 -19.71
CA ALA A 4 49.15 -14.30 -19.67
C ALA A 4 47.66 -14.68 -19.75
N ASN A 5 47.33 -15.95 -19.87
CA ASN A 5 45.92 -16.38 -20.10
C ASN A 5 45.12 -16.79 -18.85
N TRP A 6 45.72 -16.87 -17.66
CA TRP A 6 45.04 -17.30 -16.44
C TRP A 6 44.43 -16.16 -15.61
N LEU A 7 44.85 -14.92 -15.85
CA LEU A 7 44.37 -13.75 -15.09
C LEU A 7 43.04 -13.16 -15.59
N PHE A 8 42.60 -13.48 -16.81
CA PHE A 8 41.39 -12.90 -17.39
C PHE A 8 40.13 -13.81 -17.39
N SER A 9 40.28 -15.12 -17.11
CA SER A 9 39.16 -16.05 -17.12
C SER A 9 38.32 -16.03 -15.82
N GLY A 10 38.89 -15.62 -14.69
CA GLY A 10 38.19 -15.56 -13.38
C GLY A 10 37.28 -14.33 -13.18
N ILE A 11 37.69 -13.20 -13.75
CA ILE A 11 37.02 -11.91 -13.43
C ILE A 11 35.71 -11.72 -14.19
N LYS A 12 35.59 -12.22 -15.42
CA LYS A 12 34.33 -12.12 -16.21
C LYS A 12 33.19 -13.02 -15.71
N GLY A 13 33.52 -14.20 -15.16
CA GLY A 13 32.49 -15.18 -14.71
C GLY A 13 31.78 -14.77 -13.42
N ASP A 14 32.47 -14.14 -12.49
CA ASP A 14 31.92 -13.80 -11.16
C ASP A 14 31.10 -12.50 -11.20
N GLY A 15 31.53 -11.51 -11.97
CA GLY A 15 30.76 -10.30 -12.22
C GLY A 15 29.43 -10.58 -12.94
N MET A 16 29.46 -11.44 -13.96
CA MET A 16 28.25 -11.78 -14.72
C MET A 16 27.27 -12.62 -13.89
N LYS A 17 27.76 -13.54 -13.06
CA LYS A 17 26.92 -14.31 -12.12
C LYS A 17 26.29 -13.42 -11.04
N LYS A 18 27.00 -12.43 -10.52
CA LYS A 18 26.47 -11.44 -9.58
C LYS A 18 25.41 -10.57 -10.24
N THR A 19 25.64 -10.06 -11.44
CA THR A 19 24.69 -9.25 -12.21
C THR A 19 23.41 -10.04 -12.51
N VAL A 20 23.51 -11.27 -13.00
CA VAL A 20 22.35 -12.13 -13.29
C VAL A 20 21.56 -12.48 -12.02
N LYS A 21 22.24 -12.72 -10.87
CA LYS A 21 21.55 -12.93 -9.59
C LYS A 21 20.80 -11.69 -9.10
N THR A 22 21.40 -10.51 -9.27
CA THR A 22 20.77 -9.23 -8.88
C THR A 22 19.56 -8.94 -9.75
N VAL A 23 19.67 -9.09 -11.06
CA VAL A 23 18.59 -8.92 -12.02
C VAL A 23 17.43 -9.90 -11.73
N LYS A 24 17.70 -11.20 -11.52
CA LYS A 24 16.68 -12.18 -11.14
C LYS A 24 15.99 -11.86 -9.81
N LYS A 25 16.68 -11.21 -8.87
CA LYS A 25 16.12 -10.81 -7.58
C LYS A 25 15.13 -9.66 -7.73
N GLU A 26 15.43 -8.70 -8.61
CA GLU A 26 14.55 -7.57 -8.89
C GLU A 26 13.26 -8.00 -9.59
N TYR A 27 13.33 -8.89 -10.55
CA TYR A 27 12.13 -9.41 -11.21
C TYR A 27 11.21 -10.17 -10.25
N ALA A 28 11.73 -10.91 -9.27
CA ALA A 28 10.92 -11.69 -8.36
C ALA A 28 9.96 -10.84 -7.51
N ILE A 29 10.39 -9.66 -7.05
CA ILE A 29 9.51 -8.78 -6.29
C ILE A 29 8.41 -8.18 -7.17
N TRP A 30 8.73 -7.80 -8.41
CA TRP A 30 7.74 -7.24 -9.33
C TRP A 30 6.71 -8.27 -9.78
N ILE A 31 7.13 -9.51 -10.00
CA ILE A 31 6.22 -10.64 -10.26
C ILE A 31 5.29 -10.83 -9.06
N PHE A 32 5.82 -10.82 -7.83
CA PHE A 32 5.01 -10.93 -6.63
C PHE A 32 3.99 -9.80 -6.50
N VAL A 33 4.42 -8.55 -6.69
CA VAL A 33 3.53 -7.37 -6.65
C VAL A 33 2.47 -7.46 -7.74
N LEU A 34 2.81 -7.93 -8.94
CA LEU A 34 1.85 -8.15 -10.03
C LEU A 34 0.81 -9.23 -9.66
N LEU A 35 1.24 -10.33 -9.06
CA LEU A 35 0.32 -11.37 -8.58
C LEU A 35 -0.64 -10.84 -7.51
N VAL A 36 -0.14 -10.04 -6.56
CA VAL A 36 -0.97 -9.37 -5.54
C VAL A 36 -1.95 -8.40 -6.21
N PHE A 37 -1.49 -7.59 -7.17
CA PHE A 37 -2.35 -6.68 -7.94
C PHE A 37 -3.51 -7.42 -8.62
N VAL A 38 -3.19 -8.48 -9.38
CA VAL A 38 -4.21 -9.27 -10.08
C VAL A 38 -5.20 -9.90 -9.09
N PHE A 39 -4.70 -10.40 -7.98
CA PHE A 39 -5.54 -11.03 -6.97
C PHE A 39 -6.48 -10.02 -6.28
N TYR A 40 -5.96 -8.88 -5.81
CA TYR A 40 -6.80 -7.85 -5.17
C TYR A 40 -7.78 -7.21 -6.17
N LEU A 41 -7.34 -6.99 -7.39
CA LEU A 41 -8.22 -6.51 -8.45
C LEU A 41 -9.35 -7.50 -8.74
N SER A 42 -9.06 -8.81 -8.77
CA SER A 42 -10.09 -9.84 -8.96
C SER A 42 -11.17 -9.78 -7.87
N TRP A 43 -10.78 -9.58 -6.62
CA TRP A 43 -11.70 -9.37 -5.51
C TRP A 43 -12.49 -8.07 -5.65
N ALA A 44 -11.82 -6.96 -6.01
CA ALA A 44 -12.48 -5.68 -6.22
C ALA A 44 -13.51 -5.70 -7.35
N LEU A 45 -13.27 -6.52 -8.39
CA LEU A 45 -14.19 -6.71 -9.51
C LEU A 45 -15.35 -7.66 -9.19
N ALA A 46 -15.08 -8.70 -8.38
CA ALA A 46 -16.08 -9.73 -8.06
C ALA A 46 -17.05 -9.29 -6.95
N ALA A 47 -16.59 -8.49 -5.98
CA ALA A 47 -17.42 -8.06 -4.86
C ALA A 47 -18.54 -7.13 -5.33
N PRO A 48 -19.83 -7.45 -5.03
CA PRO A 48 -20.92 -6.52 -5.28
C PRO A 48 -20.69 -5.19 -4.55
N PHE A 49 -21.26 -4.12 -5.08
CA PHE A 49 -21.25 -2.83 -4.37
C PHE A 49 -22.03 -2.94 -3.07
N ASP A 50 -21.50 -2.33 -2.01
CA ASP A 50 -22.06 -2.32 -0.66
C ASP A 50 -22.16 -3.72 0.03
N ALA A 51 -21.50 -4.74 -0.52
CA ALA A 51 -21.32 -6.02 0.17
C ALA A 51 -20.28 -5.92 1.30
N SER A 52 -19.42 -4.89 1.25
CA SER A 52 -18.45 -4.58 2.29
C SER A 52 -19.01 -3.55 3.27
N PRO A 53 -18.59 -3.57 4.55
CA PRO A 53 -19.13 -2.67 5.56
C PRO A 53 -19.03 -1.20 5.17
N ASP A 54 -20.17 -0.51 5.18
CA ASP A 54 -20.30 0.94 4.98
C ASP A 54 -19.72 1.47 3.66
N GLU A 55 -19.53 0.61 2.65
CA GLU A 55 -18.92 1.03 1.39
C GLU A 55 -19.76 2.10 0.69
N SER A 56 -21.08 2.03 0.74
CA SER A 56 -21.98 3.04 0.19
C SER A 56 -21.79 4.40 0.85
N MET A 57 -21.70 4.45 2.18
CA MET A 57 -21.46 5.71 2.91
C MET A 57 -20.10 6.31 2.61
N ARG A 58 -19.09 5.47 2.40
CA ARG A 58 -17.73 5.89 2.02
C ARG A 58 -17.67 6.37 0.57
N TYR A 59 -18.40 5.70 -0.31
CA TYR A 59 -18.52 6.08 -1.71
C TYR A 59 -19.27 7.42 -1.88
N GLN A 60 -20.25 7.75 -1.04
CA GLN A 60 -20.93 9.04 -1.05
C GLN A 60 -19.92 10.22 -0.96
N ILE A 61 -18.83 10.06 -0.22
CA ILE A 61 -17.77 11.08 -0.14
C ILE A 61 -17.05 11.22 -1.49
N VAL A 62 -16.74 10.10 -2.14
CA VAL A 62 -16.14 10.09 -3.49
C VAL A 62 -17.07 10.78 -4.47
N GLU A 63 -18.36 10.44 -4.47
CA GLU A 63 -19.39 11.00 -5.35
C GLU A 63 -19.58 12.50 -5.11
N PHE A 64 -19.63 12.93 -3.85
CA PHE A 64 -19.70 14.35 -3.50
C PHE A 64 -18.55 15.16 -4.10
N ILE A 65 -17.29 14.68 -3.92
CA ILE A 65 -16.11 15.35 -4.47
C ILE A 65 -16.15 15.40 -6.00
N VAL A 66 -16.58 14.32 -6.65
CA VAL A 66 -16.72 14.24 -8.10
C VAL A 66 -17.76 15.25 -8.62
N LYS A 67 -18.89 15.36 -7.93
CA LYS A 67 -20.02 16.22 -8.31
C LYS A 67 -19.77 17.70 -8.07
N HIS A 68 -19.25 18.04 -6.89
CA HIS A 68 -19.10 19.44 -6.46
C HIS A 68 -17.69 20.01 -6.70
N GLY A 69 -16.67 19.16 -6.88
CA GLY A 69 -15.27 19.60 -7.02
C GLY A 69 -14.67 20.18 -5.74
N THR A 70 -15.36 20.03 -4.60
CA THR A 70 -14.95 20.54 -3.28
C THR A 70 -14.88 19.41 -2.27
N LEU A 71 -14.17 19.62 -1.16
CA LEU A 71 -14.13 18.66 -0.07
C LEU A 71 -15.40 18.79 0.77
N PRO A 72 -16.05 17.66 1.16
CA PRO A 72 -17.23 17.70 2.00
C PRO A 72 -16.89 18.06 3.45
N ASP A 73 -17.81 18.78 4.10
CA ASP A 73 -17.89 18.85 5.56
C ASP A 73 -18.71 17.63 6.03
N GLY A 74 -18.30 16.96 7.12
CA GLY A 74 -19.05 15.85 7.71
C GLY A 74 -20.49 16.21 8.13
N ARG A 75 -20.87 17.49 8.12
CA ARG A 75 -22.22 18.01 8.39
C ARG A 75 -23.10 18.11 7.15
N ASP A 76 -22.53 17.96 5.95
CA ASP A 76 -23.31 18.04 4.72
C ASP A 76 -24.42 17.01 4.68
N PRO A 77 -25.70 17.42 4.47
CA PRO A 77 -26.83 16.47 4.46
C PRO A 77 -26.71 15.40 3.39
N GLU A 78 -26.04 15.70 2.27
CA GLU A 78 -25.90 14.81 1.11
C GLU A 78 -25.04 13.56 1.41
N ILE A 79 -24.09 13.68 2.37
CA ILE A 79 -23.17 12.60 2.74
C ILE A 79 -23.40 12.09 4.16
N ARG A 80 -24.48 12.51 4.79
CA ARG A 80 -24.83 12.14 6.16
C ARG A 80 -25.85 11.00 6.13
N ASN A 81 -25.56 9.91 6.84
CA ASN A 81 -26.54 8.84 6.97
C ASN A 81 -27.75 9.31 7.74
N ALA A 82 -28.95 9.19 7.14
CA ALA A 82 -30.20 9.71 7.69
C ALA A 82 -30.58 9.01 9.01
N ASN A 83 -30.24 7.72 9.18
CA ASN A 83 -30.63 6.93 10.35
C ASN A 83 -29.68 7.13 11.53
N TRP A 84 -28.37 7.32 11.26
CA TRP A 84 -27.33 7.34 12.28
C TRP A 84 -26.80 8.76 12.54
N GLY A 85 -27.10 9.70 11.66
CA GLY A 85 -26.67 11.09 11.79
C GLY A 85 -25.17 11.29 11.65
N ILE A 86 -24.41 10.29 11.18
CA ILE A 86 -22.96 10.32 11.02
C ILE A 86 -22.54 10.36 9.55
N SER A 87 -21.32 10.85 9.31
CA SER A 87 -20.66 10.80 8.01
C SER A 87 -19.20 10.36 8.19
N TYR A 88 -18.69 9.60 7.24
CA TYR A 88 -17.27 9.25 7.21
C TYR A 88 -16.36 10.46 6.87
N ALA A 89 -16.91 11.59 6.45
CA ALA A 89 -16.17 12.83 6.24
C ALA A 89 -15.68 13.48 7.54
N PHE A 90 -16.11 13.02 8.73
CA PHE A 90 -15.50 13.39 10.00
C PHE A 90 -14.14 12.72 10.26
N ASN A 91 -13.80 11.69 9.51
CA ASN A 91 -12.52 11.01 9.55
C ASN A 91 -11.59 11.56 8.45
N PRO A 92 -10.27 11.25 8.48
CA PRO A 92 -9.40 11.55 7.36
C PRO A 92 -9.89 10.91 6.06
N ILE A 93 -10.07 11.72 5.00
CA ILE A 93 -10.70 11.32 3.74
C ILE A 93 -9.71 11.14 2.58
N LEU A 94 -8.41 11.13 2.84
CA LEU A 94 -7.39 11.08 1.78
C LEU A 94 -7.60 9.95 0.75
N PRO A 95 -7.92 8.70 1.14
CA PRO A 95 -8.22 7.66 0.16
C PRO A 95 -9.45 7.96 -0.70
N TYR A 96 -10.47 8.62 -0.15
CA TYR A 96 -11.67 8.99 -0.91
C TYR A 96 -11.38 10.14 -1.89
N MET A 97 -10.52 11.10 -1.52
CA MET A 97 -10.04 12.13 -2.44
C MET A 97 -9.30 11.51 -3.63
N ALA A 98 -8.40 10.57 -3.38
CA ALA A 98 -7.73 9.82 -4.44
C ALA A 98 -8.75 9.02 -5.27
N GLY A 99 -9.73 8.36 -4.64
CA GLY A 99 -10.82 7.65 -5.29
C GLY A 99 -11.65 8.55 -6.21
N ALA A 100 -11.92 9.79 -5.79
CA ALA A 100 -12.63 10.79 -6.59
C ALA A 100 -11.85 11.17 -7.87
N VAL A 101 -10.53 11.27 -7.79
CA VAL A 101 -9.69 11.53 -8.98
C VAL A 101 -9.82 10.36 -9.96
N PHE A 102 -9.68 9.09 -9.51
CA PHE A 102 -9.84 7.93 -10.37
C PHE A 102 -11.25 7.83 -10.96
N ALA A 103 -12.27 8.07 -10.14
CA ALA A 103 -13.67 8.08 -10.56
C ALA A 103 -13.92 9.15 -11.63
N LYS A 104 -13.41 10.38 -11.44
CA LYS A 104 -13.54 11.48 -12.39
C LYS A 104 -12.88 11.17 -13.73
N VAL A 105 -11.70 10.56 -13.71
CA VAL A 105 -11.00 10.11 -14.94
C VAL A 105 -11.84 9.09 -15.70
N VAL A 106 -12.42 8.09 -15.01
CA VAL A 106 -13.25 7.06 -15.67
C VAL A 106 -14.53 7.64 -16.21
N GLN A 107 -15.15 8.63 -15.55
CA GLN A 107 -16.36 9.30 -16.05
C GLN A 107 -16.16 10.04 -17.37
N VAL A 108 -14.92 10.36 -17.76
CA VAL A 108 -14.65 10.92 -19.10
C VAL A 108 -14.94 9.89 -20.23
N PHE A 109 -14.88 8.61 -19.90
CA PHE A 109 -15.00 7.52 -20.87
C PHE A 109 -16.32 6.75 -20.78
N THR A 110 -16.99 6.78 -19.61
CA THR A 110 -18.23 6.01 -19.37
C THR A 110 -19.04 6.57 -18.22
N ASP A 111 -20.36 6.53 -18.34
CA ASP A 111 -21.32 6.88 -17.29
C ASP A 111 -21.67 5.68 -16.39
N SER A 112 -20.98 4.56 -16.55
CA SER A 112 -21.25 3.33 -15.79
C SER A 112 -20.92 3.52 -14.31
N PHE A 113 -21.94 3.44 -13.45
CA PHE A 113 -21.80 3.44 -11.99
C PHE A 113 -20.78 2.39 -11.51
N ARG A 114 -20.88 1.16 -12.05
CA ARG A 114 -19.96 0.07 -11.69
C ARG A 114 -18.50 0.43 -12.02
N ALA A 115 -18.26 1.02 -13.18
CA ALA A 115 -16.90 1.44 -13.58
C ALA A 115 -16.34 2.49 -12.62
N THR A 116 -17.16 3.45 -12.21
CA THR A 116 -16.79 4.51 -11.26
C THR A 116 -16.47 3.96 -9.87
N VAL A 117 -17.27 3.00 -9.37
CA VAL A 117 -17.00 2.30 -8.10
C VAL A 117 -15.69 1.53 -8.18
N ILE A 118 -15.46 0.77 -9.25
CA ILE A 118 -14.22 0.01 -9.45
C ILE A 118 -13.02 0.98 -9.50
N ALA A 119 -13.15 2.11 -10.18
CA ALA A 119 -12.12 3.14 -10.22
C ALA A 119 -11.77 3.66 -8.81
N ALA A 120 -12.76 3.92 -7.96
CA ALA A 120 -12.53 4.31 -6.57
C ALA A 120 -11.85 3.20 -5.74
N ARG A 121 -12.20 1.92 -5.94
CA ARG A 121 -11.58 0.75 -5.30
C ARG A 121 -10.11 0.59 -5.70
N MET A 122 -9.71 1.03 -6.91
CA MET A 122 -8.33 0.93 -7.39
C MET A 122 -7.32 1.60 -6.47
N VAL A 123 -7.70 2.63 -5.73
CA VAL A 123 -6.83 3.26 -4.73
C VAL A 123 -6.34 2.23 -3.71
N ASN A 124 -7.25 1.45 -3.13
CA ASN A 124 -6.88 0.43 -2.15
C ASN A 124 -6.11 -0.74 -2.78
N VAL A 125 -6.45 -1.16 -4.01
CA VAL A 125 -5.67 -2.17 -4.75
C VAL A 125 -4.22 -1.71 -4.91
N LEU A 126 -3.98 -0.46 -5.29
CA LEU A 126 -2.63 0.09 -5.46
C LEU A 126 -1.89 0.26 -4.12
N LEU A 127 -2.57 0.68 -3.06
CA LEU A 127 -2.02 0.71 -1.71
C LEU A 127 -1.60 -0.68 -1.24
N GLY A 128 -2.40 -1.71 -1.56
CA GLY A 128 -2.07 -3.10 -1.31
C GLY A 128 -0.82 -3.58 -2.04
N CYS A 129 -0.61 -3.14 -3.28
CA CYS A 129 0.63 -3.39 -4.02
C CYS A 129 1.84 -2.75 -3.33
N GLY A 130 1.68 -1.51 -2.83
CA GLY A 130 2.71 -0.83 -2.05
C GLY A 130 3.03 -1.56 -0.74
N MET A 131 1.98 -2.02 -0.02
CA MET A 131 2.15 -2.86 1.17
C MET A 131 2.89 -4.16 0.85
N ALA A 132 2.57 -4.83 -0.24
CA ALA A 132 3.24 -6.06 -0.67
C ALA A 132 4.73 -5.84 -0.93
N TRP A 133 5.08 -4.72 -1.55
CA TRP A 133 6.47 -4.34 -1.75
C TRP A 133 7.21 -4.14 -0.42
N PHE A 134 6.62 -3.40 0.54
CA PHE A 134 7.24 -3.21 1.85
C PHE A 134 7.34 -4.51 2.63
N THR A 135 6.31 -5.34 2.62
CA THR A 135 6.29 -6.65 3.30
C THR A 135 7.37 -7.58 2.76
N TRP A 136 7.57 -7.60 1.43
CA TRP A 136 8.70 -8.33 0.83
C TRP A 136 10.04 -7.81 1.32
N LYS A 137 10.22 -6.47 1.36
CA LYS A 137 11.45 -5.85 1.84
C LYS A 137 11.70 -6.11 3.33
N ILE A 138 10.66 -6.09 4.15
CA ILE A 138 10.75 -6.51 5.57
C ILE A 138 11.21 -7.96 5.67
N GLY A 139 10.63 -8.86 4.87
CA GLY A 139 11.05 -10.26 4.81
C GLY A 139 12.54 -10.43 4.46
N GLU A 140 13.06 -9.65 3.51
CA GLU A 140 14.50 -9.64 3.18
C GLU A 140 15.38 -9.11 4.32
N LEU A 141 14.86 -8.22 5.15
CA LEU A 141 15.60 -7.64 6.27
C LEU A 141 15.58 -8.55 7.51
N LEU A 142 14.46 -9.19 7.83
CA LEU A 142 14.28 -9.95 9.07
C LEU A 142 14.79 -11.38 8.97
N PHE A 143 14.63 -12.05 7.82
CA PHE A 143 14.92 -13.48 7.71
C PHE A 143 16.26 -13.73 7.02
N ARG A 144 17.05 -14.65 7.59
CA ARG A 144 18.32 -15.08 6.99
C ARG A 144 18.12 -15.84 5.67
N LYS A 145 17.09 -16.71 5.63
CA LYS A 145 16.73 -17.49 4.44
C LYS A 145 15.73 -16.70 3.59
N LYS A 146 16.04 -16.54 2.31
CA LYS A 146 15.20 -15.80 1.35
C LYS A 146 13.81 -16.42 1.20
N GLU A 147 13.74 -17.74 1.23
CA GLU A 147 12.50 -18.51 1.10
C GLU A 147 11.56 -18.20 2.27
N THR A 148 12.08 -18.11 3.50
CA THR A 148 11.30 -17.74 4.69
C THR A 148 10.78 -16.30 4.60
N GLY A 149 11.62 -15.37 4.13
CA GLY A 149 11.19 -13.97 3.93
C GLY A 149 10.11 -13.84 2.86
N ARG A 150 10.20 -14.63 1.78
CA ARG A 150 9.16 -14.68 0.73
C ARG A 150 7.87 -15.30 1.24
N LEU A 151 7.97 -16.41 1.97
CA LEU A 151 6.81 -17.05 2.60
C LEU A 151 6.09 -16.10 3.55
N PHE A 152 6.85 -15.35 4.36
CA PHE A 152 6.28 -14.28 5.21
C PHE A 152 5.48 -13.27 4.37
N ALA A 153 6.04 -12.75 3.28
CA ALA A 153 5.35 -11.79 2.43
C ALA A 153 4.08 -12.39 1.81
N VAL A 154 4.13 -13.64 1.33
CA VAL A 154 2.96 -14.36 0.80
C VAL A 154 1.89 -14.49 1.88
N LEU A 155 2.24 -14.99 3.06
CA LEU A 155 1.28 -15.19 4.14
C LEU A 155 0.59 -13.88 4.54
N VAL A 156 1.33 -12.79 4.70
CA VAL A 156 0.76 -11.48 5.09
C VAL A 156 -0.15 -10.92 3.98
N CYS A 157 0.29 -10.95 2.72
CA CYS A 157 -0.49 -10.36 1.63
C CYS A 157 -1.72 -11.18 1.23
N PHE A 158 -1.71 -12.49 1.42
CA PHE A 158 -2.84 -13.36 1.08
C PHE A 158 -3.70 -13.78 2.29
N LEU A 159 -3.52 -13.16 3.46
CA LEU A 159 -4.48 -13.27 4.55
C LEU A 159 -5.87 -12.79 4.07
N PRO A 160 -6.96 -13.54 4.33
CA PRO A 160 -8.30 -13.14 3.88
C PRO A 160 -8.68 -11.71 4.29
N GLY A 161 -8.38 -11.30 5.53
CA GLY A 161 -8.63 -9.94 6.00
C GLY A 161 -7.85 -8.87 5.24
N THR A 162 -6.59 -9.15 4.89
CA THR A 162 -5.75 -8.25 4.08
C THR A 162 -6.31 -8.10 2.67
N CYS A 163 -6.66 -9.22 2.02
CA CYS A 163 -7.25 -9.22 0.69
C CYS A 163 -8.57 -8.45 0.65
N PHE A 164 -9.40 -8.65 1.67
CA PHE A 164 -10.67 -7.96 1.81
C PHE A 164 -10.48 -6.44 1.94
N LEU A 165 -9.60 -5.98 2.85
CA LEU A 165 -9.38 -4.55 3.08
C LEU A 165 -8.80 -3.82 1.86
N PHE A 166 -8.07 -4.50 0.99
CA PHE A 166 -7.55 -3.90 -0.25
C PHE A 166 -8.49 -4.04 -1.46
N SER A 167 -9.70 -4.57 -1.29
CA SER A 167 -10.63 -4.81 -2.40
C SER A 167 -11.84 -3.88 -2.45
N TYR A 168 -12.08 -3.03 -1.45
CA TYR A 168 -13.23 -2.13 -1.39
C TYR A 168 -12.85 -0.72 -0.92
N ILE A 169 -13.79 0.23 -0.97
CA ILE A 169 -13.55 1.63 -0.64
C ILE A 169 -13.52 1.80 0.89
N ASN A 170 -12.32 2.07 1.44
CA ASN A 170 -12.11 2.28 2.87
C ASN A 170 -10.82 3.08 3.14
N THR A 171 -10.60 3.48 4.39
CA THR A 171 -9.37 4.14 4.86
C THR A 171 -8.38 3.19 5.51
N ASP A 172 -8.80 1.95 5.79
CA ASP A 172 -7.96 0.92 6.40
C ASP A 172 -6.85 0.44 5.47
N GLY A 173 -7.07 0.47 4.15
CA GLY A 173 -6.05 0.17 3.16
C GLY A 173 -4.85 1.12 3.26
N LEU A 174 -5.09 2.43 3.44
CA LEU A 174 -4.02 3.39 3.68
C LEU A 174 -3.33 3.14 5.03
N ALA A 175 -4.09 2.79 6.06
CA ALA A 175 -3.55 2.45 7.39
C ALA A 175 -2.61 1.24 7.33
N LEU A 176 -3.00 0.16 6.67
CA LEU A 176 -2.15 -1.03 6.49
C LEU A 176 -0.89 -0.75 5.66
N PHE A 177 -1.04 0.01 4.58
CA PHE A 177 0.09 0.40 3.74
C PHE A 177 1.12 1.22 4.52
N THR A 178 0.66 2.26 5.24
CA THR A 178 1.55 3.13 6.03
C THR A 178 2.17 2.39 7.21
N THR A 179 1.44 1.50 7.86
CA THR A 179 1.97 0.60 8.91
C THR A 179 3.11 -0.27 8.37
N ALA A 180 2.93 -0.89 7.21
CA ALA A 180 4.00 -1.69 6.59
C ALA A 180 5.22 -0.82 6.25
N TRP A 181 5.02 0.43 5.80
CA TRP A 181 6.11 1.35 5.53
C TRP A 181 6.85 1.77 6.81
N ILE A 182 6.13 2.09 7.89
CA ILE A 182 6.71 2.39 9.21
C ILE A 182 7.55 1.21 9.70
N LEU A 183 7.01 -0.01 9.68
CA LEU A 183 7.73 -1.22 10.07
C LEU A 183 8.98 -1.47 9.22
N TYR A 184 8.91 -1.21 7.92
CA TYR A 184 10.08 -1.26 7.04
C TYR A 184 11.16 -0.26 7.48
N CYS A 185 10.78 0.96 7.82
CA CYS A 185 11.72 1.98 8.32
C CYS A 185 12.38 1.55 9.63
N TRP A 186 11.61 0.96 10.57
CA TRP A 186 12.18 0.41 11.81
C TRP A 186 13.19 -0.71 11.54
N CYS A 187 12.84 -1.66 10.68
CA CYS A 187 13.76 -2.75 10.30
C CYS A 187 15.05 -2.21 9.66
N ARG A 188 14.93 -1.15 8.87
CA ARG A 188 16.12 -0.49 8.28
C ARG A 188 16.95 0.23 9.31
N ALA A 189 16.30 1.00 10.21
CA ALA A 189 16.99 1.71 11.27
C ALA A 189 17.79 0.76 12.18
N CYS A 190 17.24 -0.41 12.49
CA CYS A 190 17.97 -1.45 13.26
C CYS A 190 19.22 -1.99 12.52
N LYS A 191 19.24 -1.96 11.18
CA LYS A 191 20.38 -2.49 10.40
C LYS A 191 21.38 -1.44 9.95
N GLU A 192 20.90 -0.28 9.55
CA GLU A 192 21.67 0.78 8.87
C GLU A 192 21.85 2.03 9.75
N GLY A 193 21.18 2.06 10.92
CA GLY A 193 21.02 3.26 11.76
C GLY A 193 20.02 4.26 11.17
N TRP A 194 19.79 5.35 11.90
CA TRP A 194 18.90 6.44 11.51
C TRP A 194 19.57 7.36 10.49
N THR A 195 19.69 6.89 9.26
CA THR A 195 20.18 7.72 8.14
C THR A 195 19.11 8.75 7.75
N LEU A 196 19.53 9.90 7.17
CA LEU A 196 18.60 10.92 6.68
C LEU A 196 17.51 10.32 5.77
N LYS A 197 17.88 9.38 4.90
CA LYS A 197 16.94 8.68 4.01
C LYS A 197 15.88 7.90 4.78
N VAL A 198 16.26 7.20 5.86
CA VAL A 198 15.32 6.45 6.72
C VAL A 198 14.42 7.41 7.47
N CYS A 199 14.98 8.50 8.02
CA CYS A 199 14.21 9.52 8.73
C CYS A 199 13.16 10.21 7.84
N VAL A 200 13.53 10.59 6.61
CA VAL A 200 12.59 11.19 5.65
C VAL A 200 11.48 10.21 5.27
N GLN A 201 11.81 8.96 4.95
CA GLN A 201 10.81 7.93 4.65
C GLN A 201 9.88 7.70 5.83
N MET A 202 10.41 7.66 7.03
CA MET A 202 9.63 7.51 8.27
C MET A 202 8.68 8.69 8.47
N GLY A 203 9.16 9.93 8.29
CA GLY A 203 8.32 11.13 8.39
C GLY A 203 7.15 11.13 7.40
N ILE A 204 7.41 10.74 6.14
CA ILE A 204 6.36 10.62 5.12
C ILE A 204 5.36 9.52 5.51
N ALA A 205 5.83 8.34 5.92
CA ALA A 205 4.97 7.23 6.32
C ALA A 205 4.09 7.60 7.53
N MET A 206 4.65 8.28 8.53
CA MET A 206 3.90 8.77 9.70
C MET A 206 2.87 9.84 9.31
N GLY A 207 3.24 10.80 8.47
CA GLY A 207 2.32 11.82 7.98
C GLY A 207 1.12 11.22 7.23
N LEU A 208 1.36 10.26 6.33
CA LEU A 208 0.30 9.53 5.64
C LEU A 208 -0.54 8.67 6.60
N CYS A 209 0.10 8.08 7.64
CA CYS A 209 -0.60 7.33 8.68
C CYS A 209 -1.59 8.21 9.45
N MET A 210 -1.25 9.47 9.75
CA MET A 210 -2.16 10.44 10.38
C MET A 210 -3.37 10.76 9.49
N LEU A 211 -3.24 10.63 8.19
CA LEU A 211 -4.33 10.83 7.20
C LEU A 211 -5.07 9.53 6.87
N SER A 212 -4.82 8.47 7.62
CA SER A 212 -5.48 7.16 7.50
C SER A 212 -6.45 6.92 8.67
N TYR A 213 -6.89 5.68 8.83
CA TYR A 213 -7.78 5.30 9.92
C TYR A 213 -7.04 5.26 11.27
N TYR A 214 -7.66 5.79 12.31
CA TYR A 214 -7.06 5.97 13.65
C TYR A 214 -6.55 4.68 14.30
N ASN A 215 -7.00 3.51 13.87
CA ASN A 215 -6.51 2.20 14.35
C ASN A 215 -4.98 2.06 14.18
N ALA A 216 -4.38 2.75 13.21
CA ALA A 216 -2.95 2.71 12.96
C ALA A 216 -2.14 3.69 13.85
N TYR A 217 -2.77 4.58 14.60
CA TYR A 217 -2.07 5.64 15.36
C TYR A 217 -1.18 5.10 16.48
N GLY A 218 -1.42 3.88 16.94
CA GLY A 218 -0.50 3.18 17.84
C GLY A 218 0.93 3.08 17.30
N TYR A 219 1.09 2.94 15.99
CA TYR A 219 2.40 2.89 15.34
C TYR A 219 3.12 4.25 15.35
N LEU A 220 2.40 5.38 15.38
CA LEU A 220 2.97 6.71 15.54
C LEU A 220 3.61 6.86 16.91
N LEU A 221 2.88 6.46 17.96
CA LEU A 221 3.38 6.50 19.35
C LEU A 221 4.59 5.58 19.53
N MET A 222 4.51 4.35 19.02
CA MET A 222 5.62 3.40 19.07
C MET A 222 6.85 3.90 18.29
N SER A 223 6.64 4.63 17.18
CA SER A 223 7.73 5.23 16.43
C SER A 223 8.48 6.29 17.22
N ALA A 224 7.77 7.11 18.01
CA ALA A 224 8.40 8.10 18.87
C ALA A 224 9.27 7.43 19.94
N VAL A 225 8.79 6.34 20.56
CA VAL A 225 9.58 5.53 21.51
C VAL A 225 10.81 4.91 20.83
N PHE A 226 10.63 4.38 19.62
CA PHE A 226 11.72 3.73 18.87
C PHE A 226 12.82 4.71 18.45
N LEU A 227 12.45 5.97 18.13
CA LEU A 227 13.41 7.05 17.84
C LEU A 227 14.24 7.47 19.06
N GLN A 228 13.66 7.38 20.26
CA GLN A 228 14.37 7.73 21.51
C GLN A 228 15.31 6.62 21.99
N ALA A 229 15.02 5.36 21.65
CA ALA A 229 15.77 4.19 22.10
C ALA A 229 16.99 3.87 21.19
N ALA A 230 17.16 4.57 20.10
CA ALA A 230 18.19 4.35 19.07
C ALA A 230 19.27 5.44 19.09
#